data_8624af24c4a22ae4bcb06fd45b96500a
#
_entry.id   8624af24c4a22ae4bcb06fd45b96500a
#
_cell.length_a   1.000
_cell.length_b   1.000
_cell.length_c   1.000
_cell.angle_alpha   90.00
_cell.angle_beta   90.00
_cell.angle_gamma   90.00
#
_symmetry.space_group_name_H-M   'P 1'
#
loop_
_entity.id
_entity.type
_entity.pdbx_description
1 polymer ?
#
loop_
_entity_poly.entity_id
_entity_poly.type
_entity_poly.pdbx_seq_one_letter_code
_entity_poly.pdbx_strand_id
1 'polypeptide(L)' 'MEKELQNIKDRRKLIQNNYLELAQDIWNSNLEAGKKDSKVRIEYNKYRNEDRHLERLEQMIQTVIDDTVWYEETFLK' A
#
# COMPACT_ATOMS: atom_id res chain seq x y z
N MET A 1 17.22 6.15 4.15
CA MET A 1 15.79 6.45 4.28
C MET A 1 15.05 6.51 2.94
N GLU A 2 15.61 7.12 1.92
CA GLU A 2 14.97 7.16 0.60
C GLU A 2 14.77 5.78 0.00
N LYS A 3 15.72 4.87 0.24
CA LYS A 3 15.62 3.48 -0.21
C LYS A 3 14.47 2.75 0.48
N GLU A 4 14.31 2.91 1.78
CA GLU A 4 13.22 2.34 2.54
C GLU A 4 11.88 2.91 2.11
N LEU A 5 11.81 4.21 1.84
CA LEU A 5 10.61 4.85 1.31
C LEU A 5 10.22 4.25 -0.04
N GLN A 6 11.19 4.08 -0.95
CA GLN A 6 10.91 3.48 -2.26
C GLN A 6 10.46 2.03 -2.13
N ASN A 7 11.07 1.27 -1.21
CA ASN A 7 10.65 -0.12 -0.94
C ASN A 7 9.20 -0.19 -0.46
N ILE A 8 8.77 0.74 0.38
CA ILE A 8 7.38 0.81 0.84
C ILE A 8 6.44 1.13 -0.31
N LYS A 9 6.78 2.10 -1.14
CA LYS A 9 5.99 2.44 -2.32
C LYS A 9 5.86 1.26 -3.28
N ASP A 10 6.95 0.54 -3.52
CA ASP A 10 6.95 -0.65 -4.37
C ASP A 10 6.09 -1.76 -3.77
N ARG A 11 6.14 -1.95 -2.45
CA ARG A 11 5.30 -2.93 -1.75
C ARG A 11 3.83 -2.59 -1.86
N ARG A 12 3.45 -1.32 -1.68
CA ARG A 12 2.07 -0.87 -1.83
C ARG A 12 1.54 -1.15 -3.23
N LYS A 13 2.36 -0.90 -4.24
CA LYS A 13 1.99 -1.19 -5.63
C LYS A 13 1.84 -2.69 -5.88
N LEU A 14 2.73 -3.49 -5.31
CA LEU A 14 2.68 -4.94 -5.43
C LEU A 14 1.40 -5.53 -4.82
N ILE A 15 1.04 -5.12 -3.60
CA ILE A 15 -0.17 -5.64 -2.95
C ILE A 15 -1.43 -5.20 -3.67
N GLN A 16 -1.44 -4.00 -4.25
CA GLN A 16 -2.54 -3.53 -5.08
C GLN A 16 -2.71 -4.41 -6.32
N ASN A 17 -1.63 -4.69 -7.02
CA ASN A 17 -1.65 -5.54 -8.22
C ASN A 17 -2.10 -6.96 -7.87
N ASN A 18 -1.61 -7.51 -6.76
CA ASN A 18 -2.01 -8.84 -6.31
C ASN A 18 -3.50 -8.90 -5.97
N TYR A 19 -4.03 -7.86 -5.32
CA TYR A 19 -5.46 -7.76 -5.05
C TYR A 19 -6.28 -7.71 -6.34
N LEU A 20 -5.87 -6.90 -7.31
CA LEU A 20 -6.58 -6.76 -8.58
C LEU A 20 -6.62 -8.07 -9.36
N GLU A 21 -5.50 -8.80 -9.40
CA GLU A 21 -5.44 -10.11 -10.04
C GLU A 21 -6.38 -11.11 -9.36
N LEU A 22 -6.35 -11.15 -8.03
CA LEU A 22 -7.19 -12.05 -7.25
C LEU A 22 -8.67 -11.72 -7.43
N ALA A 23 -9.03 -10.44 -7.43
CA ALA A 23 -10.40 -10.00 -7.66
C ALA A 23 -10.89 -10.41 -9.05
N GLN A 24 -10.04 -10.26 -10.07
CA GLN A 24 -10.35 -10.66 -11.44
C GLN A 24 -10.56 -12.18 -11.54
N ASP A 25 -9.70 -12.97 -10.88
CA ASP A 25 -9.83 -14.42 -10.85
C ASP A 25 -11.13 -14.86 -10.20
N ILE A 26 -11.53 -14.20 -9.10
CA ILE A 26 -12.80 -14.48 -8.41
C ILE A 26 -13.98 -14.19 -9.34
N TRP A 27 -13.97 -13.03 -10.02
CA TRP A 27 -15.06 -12.66 -10.92
C TRP A 27 -15.15 -13.55 -12.16
N ASN A 28 -14.03 -14.11 -12.62
CA ASN A 28 -13.98 -15.04 -13.75
C ASN A 28 -14.26 -16.50 -13.34
N SER A 29 -14.45 -16.78 -12.05
CA SER A 29 -14.77 -18.11 -11.56
C SER A 29 -16.23 -18.47 -11.81
N ASN A 30 -16.58 -19.75 -11.58
CA ASN A 30 -17.95 -20.26 -11.75
C ASN A 30 -18.85 -20.06 -10.52
N LEU A 31 -18.41 -19.25 -9.54
CA LEU A 31 -19.17 -18.98 -8.33
C LEU A 31 -20.39 -18.10 -8.62
N GLU A 32 -21.41 -18.20 -7.76
CA GLU A 32 -22.55 -17.30 -7.79
C GLU A 32 -22.12 -15.85 -7.50
N ALA A 33 -22.84 -14.86 -8.08
CA ALA A 33 -22.51 -13.46 -7.94
C ALA A 33 -22.39 -12.99 -6.48
N GLY A 34 -23.30 -13.45 -5.59
CA GLY A 34 -23.24 -13.10 -4.18
C GLY A 34 -21.99 -13.63 -3.48
N LYS A 35 -21.55 -14.83 -3.84
CA LYS A 35 -20.30 -15.41 -3.29
C LYS A 35 -19.07 -14.70 -3.83
N LYS A 36 -19.08 -14.32 -5.11
CA LYS A 36 -18.00 -13.52 -5.71
C LYS A 36 -17.85 -12.20 -4.98
N ASP A 37 -18.94 -11.49 -4.76
CA ASP A 37 -18.94 -10.21 -4.06
C ASP A 37 -18.37 -10.35 -2.63
N SER A 38 -18.82 -11.37 -1.88
CA SER A 38 -18.34 -11.63 -0.53
C SER A 38 -16.83 -11.90 -0.51
N LYS A 39 -16.34 -12.73 -1.43
CA LYS A 39 -14.91 -13.06 -1.51
C LYS A 39 -14.06 -11.85 -1.88
N VAL A 40 -14.51 -11.06 -2.84
CA VAL A 40 -13.79 -9.82 -3.24
C VAL A 40 -13.73 -8.85 -2.07
N ARG A 41 -14.81 -8.69 -1.30
CA ARG A 41 -14.82 -7.81 -0.13
C ARG A 41 -13.83 -8.25 0.95
N ILE A 42 -13.74 -9.56 1.21
CA ILE A 42 -12.79 -10.10 2.18
C ILE A 42 -11.35 -9.76 1.74
N GLU A 43 -11.02 -10.01 0.47
CA GLU A 43 -9.69 -9.72 -0.06
C GLU A 43 -9.41 -8.23 -0.12
N TYR A 44 -10.41 -7.41 -0.44
CA TYR A 44 -10.31 -5.96 -0.40
C TYR A 44 -9.97 -5.45 0.98
N ASN A 45 -10.64 -5.98 2.02
CA ASN A 45 -10.39 -5.58 3.40
C ASN A 45 -8.98 -5.94 3.86
N LYS A 46 -8.49 -7.12 3.48
CA LYS A 46 -7.10 -7.53 3.75
C LYS A 46 -6.11 -6.57 3.09
N TYR A 47 -6.33 -6.27 1.81
CA TYR A 47 -5.51 -5.34 1.05
C TYR A 47 -5.50 -3.95 1.70
N ARG A 48 -6.67 -3.42 2.04
CA ARG A 48 -6.80 -2.08 2.64
C ARG A 48 -6.12 -1.99 4.00
N ASN A 49 -6.21 -3.03 4.81
CA ASN A 49 -5.55 -3.05 6.12
C ASN A 49 -4.02 -3.03 5.98
N GLU A 50 -3.48 -3.83 5.08
CA GLU A 50 -2.03 -3.84 4.81
C GLU A 50 -1.59 -2.51 4.19
N ASP A 51 -2.33 -1.98 3.23
CA ASP A 51 -2.00 -0.72 2.57
C ASP A 51 -2.03 0.46 3.54
N ARG A 52 -3.00 0.51 4.45
CA ARG A 52 -3.06 1.55 5.48
C ARG A 52 -1.83 1.54 6.38
N HIS A 53 -1.40 0.35 6.77
CA HIS A 53 -0.21 0.21 7.58
C HIS A 53 1.04 0.72 6.85
N LEU A 54 1.19 0.34 5.59
CA LEU A 54 2.29 0.79 4.75
C LEU A 54 2.21 2.30 4.48
N GLU A 55 1.03 2.84 4.29
CA GLU A 55 0.83 4.28 4.10
C GLU A 55 1.31 5.08 5.32
N ARG A 56 1.00 4.60 6.53
CA ARG A 56 1.48 5.23 7.76
C ARG A 56 3.00 5.21 7.86
N LEU A 57 3.63 4.08 7.53
CA LEU A 57 5.08 3.97 7.51
C LEU A 57 5.68 4.91 6.47
N GLU A 58 5.08 4.99 5.29
CA GLU A 58 5.51 5.90 4.23
C GLU A 58 5.48 7.35 4.72
N GLN A 59 4.39 7.77 5.34
CA GLN A 59 4.24 9.11 5.87
C GLN A 59 5.26 9.41 6.98
N MET A 60 5.50 8.47 7.87
CA MET A 60 6.49 8.63 8.94
C MET A 60 7.91 8.82 8.38
N ILE A 61 8.29 8.01 7.41
CA ILE A 61 9.62 8.11 6.78
C ILE A 61 9.73 9.43 6.00
N GLN A 62 8.68 9.80 5.26
CA GLN A 62 8.67 11.06 4.51
C GLN A 62 8.82 12.26 5.45
N THR A 63 8.16 12.25 6.60
CA THR A 63 8.28 13.31 7.61
C THR A 63 9.71 13.41 8.12
N VAL A 64 10.35 12.28 8.41
CA VAL A 64 11.75 12.26 8.87
C VAL A 64 12.68 12.82 7.79
N ILE A 65 12.48 12.46 6.54
CA ILE A 65 13.27 12.98 5.41
C ILE A 65 13.09 14.48 5.30
N ASP A 66 11.85 14.97 5.33
CA ASP A 66 11.54 16.40 5.21
C ASP A 66 12.15 17.21 6.36
N ASP A 67 12.07 16.70 7.59
CA ASP A 67 12.66 17.35 8.76
C ASP A 67 14.17 17.40 8.67
N THR A 68 14.81 16.34 8.16
CA THR A 68 16.26 16.29 7.96
C THR A 68 16.70 17.31 6.92
N VAL A 69 15.99 17.40 5.78
CA VAL A 69 16.27 18.38 4.73
C VAL A 69 16.11 19.79 5.28
N TRP A 70 15.02 20.06 6.01
CA TRP A 70 14.79 21.36 6.62
C TRP A 70 15.91 21.75 7.58
N TYR A 71 16.35 20.80 8.42
CA TYR A 71 17.43 21.03 9.37
C TYR A 71 18.74 21.38 8.66
N GLU A 72 19.09 20.61 7.64
CA GLU A 72 20.30 20.86 6.84
C GLU A 72 20.26 22.23 6.16
N GLU A 73 19.13 22.58 5.56
CA GLU A 73 18.95 23.87 4.89
C GLU A 73 19.00 25.06 5.86
N THR A 74 18.52 24.87 7.09
CA THR A 74 18.40 25.95 8.06
C THR A 74 19.69 26.13 8.87
N PHE A 75 20.33 25.05 9.29
CA PHE A 75 21.41 25.09 10.27
C PHE A 75 22.80 24.73 9.73
N LEU A 76 22.88 24.01 8.61
CA LEU A 76 24.17 23.53 8.08
C LEU A 76 24.67 24.31 6.86
N LYS A 77 23.98 25.35 6.47
CA LYS A 77 24.42 26.26 5.40
C LYS A 77 25.39 27.30 5.90
#